data_aee0e9afc7b71537e86dea683cfc33c3
#
_entry.id   aee0e9afc7b71537e86dea683cfc33c3
#
_cell.length_a   1.000
_cell.length_b   1.000
_cell.length_c   1.000
_cell.angle_alpha   90.00
_cell.angle_beta   90.00
_cell.angle_gamma   90.00
#
_symmetry.space_group_name_H-M   'P 1'
#
loop_
_entity.id
_entity.type
_entity.pdbx_description
1 polymer ?
#
loop_
_entity_poly.entity_id
_entity_poly.type
_entity_poly.pdbx_seq_one_letter_code
_entity_poly.pdbx_strand_id
1 'polypeptide(L)' 'MRVAILILNHNGKQLLSSFLESIVDYKGDAEIWVVDNGSEDYSIDFIKKNFPVVKTLILDKNY' A
#
# COMPACT_ATOMS: atom_id res chain seq x y z
N MET A 1 -14.27 -16.25 -4.69
CA MET A 1 -14.12 -15.01 -5.45
C MET A 1 -12.89 -14.25 -4.97
N ARG A 2 -12.06 -13.83 -5.89
CA ARG A 2 -10.90 -13.01 -5.54
C ARG A 2 -11.27 -11.54 -5.56
N VAL A 3 -10.81 -10.83 -4.55
CA VAL A 3 -11.02 -9.40 -4.44
C VAL A 3 -9.65 -8.74 -4.36
N ALA A 4 -9.49 -7.65 -5.08
CA ALA A 4 -8.28 -6.84 -5.01
C ALA A 4 -8.64 -5.49 -4.41
N ILE A 5 -7.86 -5.07 -3.44
CA ILE A 5 -8.02 -3.76 -2.80
C ILE A 5 -6.91 -2.87 -3.30
N LEU A 6 -7.29 -1.78 -3.96
CA LEU A 6 -6.31 -0.81 -4.45
C LEU A 6 -6.32 0.43 -3.58
N ILE A 7 -5.14 0.85 -3.19
CA ILE A 7 -4.95 2.04 -2.37
C ILE A 7 -4.00 2.97 -3.10
N LEU A 8 -4.44 4.19 -3.37
CA LEU A 8 -3.58 5.20 -3.96
C LEU A 8 -2.84 5.93 -2.85
N ASN A 9 -1.54 6.09 -3.02
CA ASN A 9 -0.71 6.75 -2.03
C ASN A 9 0.14 7.86 -2.64
N HIS A 10 0.22 8.96 -1.91
CA HIS A 10 1.15 10.04 -2.20
C HIS A 10 1.54 10.66 -0.87
N ASN A 11 2.75 10.37 -0.41
CA ASN A 11 3.28 10.89 0.86
C ASN A 11 2.37 10.62 2.06
N GLY A 12 1.69 9.45 2.07
CA GLY A 12 0.76 9.10 3.13
C GLY A 12 1.28 8.04 4.08
N LYS A 13 2.58 8.01 4.35
CA LYS A 13 3.21 6.96 5.14
C LYS A 13 2.53 6.71 6.48
N GLN A 14 2.24 7.76 7.25
CA GLN A 14 1.62 7.61 8.55
C GLN A 14 0.20 7.07 8.48
N LEU A 15 -0.58 7.60 7.53
CA LEU A 15 -1.94 7.13 7.33
C LEU A 15 -1.95 5.69 6.83
N LEU A 16 -1.03 5.36 5.93
CA LEU A 16 -0.92 4.01 5.41
C LEU A 16 -0.57 3.00 6.50
N SER A 17 0.32 3.35 7.41
CA SER A 17 0.72 2.40 8.43
C SER A 17 -0.46 1.98 9.29
N SER A 18 -1.29 2.93 9.71
CA SER A 18 -2.48 2.64 10.50
C SER A 18 -3.52 1.89 9.68
N PHE A 19 -3.74 2.31 8.44
CA PHE A 19 -4.74 1.73 7.58
C PHE A 19 -4.40 0.29 7.20
N LEU A 20 -3.15 0.04 6.80
CA LEU A 20 -2.73 -1.28 6.38
C LEU A 20 -2.75 -2.28 7.52
N GLU A 21 -2.41 -1.85 8.72
CA GLU A 21 -2.47 -2.72 9.88
C GLU A 21 -3.88 -3.31 10.05
N SER A 22 -4.90 -2.49 9.91
CA SER A 22 -6.29 -2.93 9.99
C SER A 22 -6.69 -3.78 8.81
N ILE A 23 -6.34 -3.37 7.60
CA ILE A 23 -6.78 -4.07 6.39
C ILE A 23 -6.16 -5.45 6.27
N VAL A 24 -4.88 -5.57 6.60
CA VAL A 24 -4.18 -6.85 6.51
C VAL A 24 -4.83 -7.88 7.41
N ASP A 25 -5.32 -7.46 8.58
CA ASP A 25 -6.00 -8.35 9.51
C ASP A 25 -7.33 -8.85 8.95
N TYR A 26 -8.00 -8.07 8.14
CA TYR A 26 -9.34 -8.40 7.64
C TYR A 26 -9.39 -8.84 6.17
N LYS A 27 -8.25 -8.88 5.50
CA LYS A 27 -8.27 -9.09 4.05
C LYS A 27 -8.73 -10.48 3.62
N GLY A 28 -8.58 -11.49 4.47
CA GLY A 28 -8.88 -12.86 4.08
C GLY A 28 -8.08 -13.27 2.85
N ASP A 29 -8.77 -13.63 1.77
CA ASP A 29 -8.13 -14.02 0.50
C ASP A 29 -7.91 -12.84 -0.46
N ALA A 30 -8.23 -11.63 -0.04
CA ALA A 30 -8.07 -10.46 -0.91
C ALA A 30 -6.60 -10.11 -1.11
N GLU A 31 -6.28 -9.58 -2.28
CA GLU A 31 -4.98 -9.00 -2.55
C GLU A 31 -5.03 -7.51 -2.20
N ILE A 32 -3.95 -7.01 -1.61
CA ILE A 32 -3.83 -5.58 -1.31
C ILE A 32 -2.72 -5.01 -2.18
N TRP A 33 -3.04 -3.96 -2.90
CA TRP A 33 -2.10 -3.24 -3.75
C TRP A 33 -2.04 -1.79 -3.33
N VAL A 34 -0.83 -1.29 -3.13
CA VAL A 34 -0.60 0.14 -2.93
C VAL A 34 0.04 0.69 -4.19
N VAL A 35 -0.64 1.61 -4.83
CA VAL A 35 -0.14 2.30 -6.02
C VAL A 35 0.42 3.64 -5.56
N ASP A 36 1.73 3.79 -5.69
CA ASP A 36 2.42 4.97 -5.21
C ASP A 36 2.64 5.97 -6.33
N ASN A 37 2.18 7.19 -6.13
CA ASN A 37 2.26 8.25 -7.13
C ASN A 37 3.33 9.26 -6.73
N GLY A 38 4.58 8.83 -6.78
CA GLY A 38 5.70 9.73 -6.57
C GLY A 38 5.94 10.18 -5.15
N SER A 39 5.71 9.29 -4.17
CA SER A 39 5.96 9.63 -2.77
C SER A 39 7.44 9.86 -2.51
N GLU A 40 7.74 10.81 -1.63
CA GLU A 40 9.10 11.15 -1.23
C GLU A 40 9.36 10.81 0.25
N ASP A 41 8.40 10.20 0.92
CA ASP A 41 8.48 9.90 2.36
C ASP A 41 8.87 8.46 2.66
N TYR A 42 9.39 7.75 1.66
CA TYR A 42 9.80 6.35 1.80
C TYR A 42 8.64 5.42 2.14
N SER A 43 7.43 5.78 1.72
CA SER A 43 6.22 4.98 1.98
C SER A 43 6.38 3.54 1.49
N ILE A 44 6.90 3.37 0.29
CA ILE A 44 7.03 2.04 -0.33
C ILE A 44 8.05 1.20 0.42
N ASP A 45 9.17 1.77 0.83
CA ASP A 45 10.17 1.03 1.61
C ASP A 45 9.59 0.56 2.93
N PHE A 46 8.80 1.42 3.57
CA PHE A 46 8.11 1.09 4.81
C PHE A 46 7.15 -0.09 4.62
N ILE A 47 6.36 -0.06 3.53
CA ILE A 47 5.40 -1.10 3.25
C ILE A 47 6.10 -2.43 2.99
N LYS A 48 7.14 -2.43 2.19
CA LYS A 48 7.88 -3.65 1.87
C LYS A 48 8.48 -4.29 3.11
N LYS A 49 8.92 -3.47 4.04
CA LYS A 49 9.54 -3.94 5.27
C LYS A 49 8.53 -4.48 6.26
N ASN A 50 7.42 -3.76 6.46
CA ASN A 50 6.48 -4.04 7.53
C ASN A 50 5.24 -4.81 7.08
N PHE A 51 4.91 -4.76 5.81
CA PHE A 51 3.73 -5.42 5.25
C PHE A 51 4.08 -6.18 3.98
N PRO A 52 4.90 -7.24 4.09
CA PRO A 52 5.37 -7.95 2.88
C PRO A 52 4.26 -8.63 2.09
N VAL A 53 3.10 -8.83 2.70
CA VAL A 53 1.94 -9.40 2.01
C VAL A 53 1.29 -8.40 1.06
N VAL A 54 1.57 -7.11 1.24
CA VAL A 54 1.02 -6.05 0.41
C VAL A 54 1.87 -5.89 -0.84
N LYS A 55 1.22 -5.84 -2.00
CA LYS A 55 1.90 -5.62 -3.26
C LYS A 55 1.99 -4.13 -3.54
N THR A 56 3.06 -3.72 -4.19
CA THR A 56 3.29 -2.31 -4.47
C THR A 56 3.52 -2.07 -5.94
N LEU A 57 3.05 -0.93 -6.41
CA LEU A 57 3.28 -0.47 -7.78
C LEU A 57 3.66 1.00 -7.70
N ILE A 58 4.80 1.34 -8.29
CA ILE A 58 5.30 2.71 -8.29
C ILE A 58 5.07 3.32 -9.65
N LEU A 59 4.43 4.48 -9.69
CA LEU A 59 4.27 5.24 -10.91
C LEU A 59 5.45 6.20 -11.05
N ASP A 60 6.07 6.19 -12.23
CA ASP A 60 7.27 7.00 -12.47
C ASP A 60 6.98 8.50 -12.51
N LYS A 61 5.75 8.82 -12.82
CA LYS A 61 5.37 10.22 -12.97
C LYS A 61 4.18 10.54 -12.10
N ASN A 62 4.14 11.79 -11.69
CA ASN A 62 3.01 12.30 -10.94
C ASN A 62 1.88 12.65 -11.93
N TYR A 63 0.86 11.89 -11.92
CA TYR A 63 -0.28 12.12 -12.81
C TYR A 63 -1.36 12.96 -12.16
#